data_2cc8d10fa646c2c5fb35e97bfd026a83
#
_entry.id   2cc8d10fa646c2c5fb35e97bfd026a83
#
_cell.length_a   1.000
_cell.length_b   1.000
_cell.length_c   1.000
_cell.angle_alpha   90.00
_cell.angle_beta   90.00
_cell.angle_gamma   90.00
#
_symmetry.space_group_name_H-M   'P 1'
#
loop_
_entity.id
_entity.type
_entity.pdbx_description
1 polymer ?
#
loop_
_entity_poly.entity_id
_entity_poly.type
_entity_poly.pdbx_seq_one_letter_code
_entity_poly.pdbx_strand_id
1 'polypeptide(L)'
;MARLFHVEHQGATRNTETAPGRLGACAILAAFCWERAENLGRIIAITNQKGGVGKTTTAVNLAASLAAAERRVLAVDADPQGNLTSGLGRKTPETQRSLYEALIGQEPLDELMVPTDLEHLTLVPSDRNLTGAEVELVPLMAREFRLKEALAPVSGEFDYVIIDCPPSLGLLTVNALAAADSVLIPLQCEYYALEGISELTATLERIKQALNPALEVEGVLLTMVDERTNLTQQVIAEIRNHFQDQVFETQVPRSVRLAEAPSFGKPAILYDIRSKGAEAYLQLARELLSQGQLALFAP
;
A
#
# COMPACT_ATOMS: atom_id res chain seq x y z
N MET A 1 29.91 62.70 26.74
CA MET A 1 31.25 62.87 26.13
C MET A 1 31.45 61.81 25.07
N ALA A 2 31.64 62.30 23.88
CA ALA A 2 31.77 61.62 22.64
C ALA A 2 32.99 60.69 22.55
N ARG A 3 32.94 59.68 21.70
CA ARG A 3 33.86 59.45 20.59
C ARG A 3 33.36 58.36 19.67
N LEU A 4 33.10 58.80 18.41
CA LEU A 4 33.04 58.00 17.20
C LEU A 4 34.39 57.33 16.93
N PHE A 5 34.39 56.13 16.33
CA PHE A 5 35.38 55.69 15.35
C PHE A 5 34.70 55.02 14.19
N HIS A 6 34.84 55.65 13.04
CA HIS A 6 34.68 55.13 11.70
C HIS A 6 35.83 54.16 11.39
N VAL A 7 35.56 53.03 10.73
CA VAL A 7 36.54 52.31 9.94
C VAL A 7 35.86 51.81 8.67
N GLU A 8 36.49 52.15 7.57
CA GLU A 8 36.07 51.94 6.17
C GLU A 8 36.09 50.49 5.73
N HIS A 9 35.21 50.19 4.78
CA HIS A 9 35.13 48.95 4.00
C HIS A 9 36.25 48.88 2.96
N GLN A 10 36.86 47.68 2.86
CA GLN A 10 37.45 47.19 1.61
C GLN A 10 36.82 45.87 1.25
N GLY A 11 36.32 45.81 0.00
CA GLY A 11 35.62 44.67 -0.56
C GLY A 11 36.53 43.48 -0.87
N ALA A 12 35.93 42.32 -0.69
CA ALA A 12 36.43 41.09 -1.30
C ALA A 12 35.23 40.28 -1.80
N THR A 13 35.05 40.34 -3.10
CA THR A 13 34.15 39.44 -3.85
C THR A 13 34.68 38.01 -3.75
N ARG A 14 34.01 37.13 -3.06
CA ARG A 14 34.20 35.70 -3.18
C ARG A 14 33.00 35.10 -3.91
N ASN A 15 33.25 34.68 -5.13
CA ASN A 15 32.40 33.74 -5.87
C ASN A 15 32.30 32.45 -5.05
N THR A 16 31.13 32.15 -4.53
CA THR A 16 30.78 30.82 -4.06
C THR A 16 29.93 30.14 -5.14
N GLU A 17 30.57 29.29 -5.93
CA GLU A 17 29.89 28.28 -6.72
C GLU A 17 29.09 27.37 -5.77
N THR A 18 27.79 27.49 -5.78
CA THR A 18 26.87 26.58 -5.08
C THR A 18 26.71 25.30 -5.88
N ALA A 19 27.24 24.21 -5.36
CA ALA A 19 27.06 22.87 -5.89
C ALA A 19 25.56 22.50 -5.89
N PRO A 20 25.00 21.99 -7.01
CA PRO A 20 23.62 21.55 -7.08
C PRO A 20 23.54 20.09 -6.58
N GLY A 21 23.12 19.85 -5.36
CA GLY A 21 23.09 18.44 -4.92
C GLY A 21 22.28 18.04 -3.70
N ARG A 22 21.70 18.95 -2.92
CA ARG A 22 20.99 18.54 -1.68
C ARG A 22 19.56 19.05 -1.52
N LEU A 23 19.02 19.83 -2.42
CA LEU A 23 17.68 20.40 -2.30
C LEU A 23 16.56 19.53 -2.91
N GLY A 24 16.88 18.54 -3.74
CA GLY A 24 15.86 17.75 -4.45
C GLY A 24 15.10 16.75 -3.59
N ALA A 25 15.76 16.05 -2.68
CA ALA A 25 15.13 15.01 -1.87
C ALA A 25 14.27 15.60 -0.75
N CYS A 26 14.74 16.68 -0.12
CA CYS A 26 13.99 17.36 0.94
C CYS A 26 12.76 18.12 0.39
N ALA A 27 12.86 18.66 -0.84
CA ALA A 27 11.74 19.36 -1.48
C ALA A 27 10.64 18.40 -1.95
N ILE A 28 10.98 17.17 -2.35
CA ILE A 28 10.00 16.14 -2.70
C ILE A 28 9.26 15.68 -1.44
N LEU A 29 9.94 15.49 -0.32
CA LEU A 29 9.32 15.12 0.95
C LEU A 29 8.55 16.29 1.58
N ALA A 30 9.05 17.53 1.49
CA ALA A 30 8.37 18.72 2.02
C ALA A 30 7.07 19.06 1.26
N ALA A 31 6.92 18.65 -0.01
CA ALA A 31 5.67 18.78 -0.74
C ALA A 31 4.57 17.80 -0.24
N PHE A 32 4.92 16.86 0.64
CA PHE A 32 4.04 15.86 1.25
C PHE A 32 3.60 16.21 2.68
N CYS A 33 4.07 17.32 3.29
CA CYS A 33 3.52 17.80 4.56
C CYS A 33 2.10 18.33 4.32
N TRP A 34 1.13 17.41 4.36
CA TRP A 34 -0.30 17.68 4.21
C TRP A 34 -0.92 17.83 5.61
N GLU A 35 -1.77 18.85 5.80
CA GLU A 35 -2.55 18.99 7.03
C GLU A 35 -3.37 17.72 7.31
N ARG A 36 -3.35 17.29 8.57
CA ARG A 36 -4.05 16.13 9.11
C ARG A 36 -5.56 16.29 8.91
N ALA A 37 -6.11 15.83 7.80
CA ALA A 37 -7.54 15.59 7.71
C ALA A 37 -7.86 14.39 8.63
N GLU A 38 -8.88 14.51 9.47
CA GLU A 38 -9.37 13.44 10.33
C GLU A 38 -9.95 12.32 9.44
N ASN A 39 -9.09 11.47 8.90
CA ASN A 39 -9.51 10.23 8.25
C ASN A 39 -9.74 9.19 9.36
N LEU A 40 -10.97 8.79 9.55
CA LEU A 40 -11.33 7.54 10.21
C LEU A 40 -10.59 6.41 9.50
N GLY A 41 -9.78 5.63 10.21
CA GLY A 41 -8.88 4.63 9.65
C GLY A 41 -9.52 3.81 8.52
N ARG A 42 -8.96 3.87 7.32
CA ARG A 42 -9.48 3.22 6.14
C ARG A 42 -8.80 1.88 5.90
N ILE A 43 -9.58 0.81 5.83
CA ILE A 43 -9.07 -0.55 5.60
C ILE A 43 -9.17 -0.87 4.11
N ILE A 44 -8.02 -1.03 3.44
CA ILE A 44 -7.91 -1.30 2.01
C ILE A 44 -7.30 -2.69 1.78
N ALA A 45 -8.06 -3.60 1.17
CA ALA A 45 -7.54 -4.89 0.74
C ALA A 45 -6.95 -4.79 -0.67
N ILE A 46 -5.73 -5.30 -0.86
CA ILE A 46 -5.09 -5.35 -2.17
C ILE A 46 -5.23 -6.77 -2.70
N THR A 47 -6.09 -6.96 -3.69
CA THR A 47 -6.41 -8.29 -4.20
C THR A 47 -6.49 -8.36 -5.73
N ASN A 48 -6.12 -9.51 -6.26
CA ASN A 48 -6.38 -9.98 -7.61
C ASN A 48 -6.11 -11.49 -7.63
N GLN A 49 -6.97 -12.26 -8.32
CA GLN A 49 -6.82 -13.71 -8.45
C GLN A 49 -5.57 -14.10 -9.25
N LYS A 50 -5.15 -13.25 -10.19
CA LYS A 50 -3.97 -13.51 -11.02
C LYS A 50 -2.70 -13.32 -10.20
N GLY A 51 -1.82 -14.32 -10.22
CA GLY A 51 -0.48 -14.22 -9.65
C GLY A 51 0.41 -13.26 -10.44
N GLY A 52 1.36 -12.61 -9.75
CA GLY A 52 2.38 -11.78 -10.43
C GLY A 52 1.93 -10.41 -10.93
N VAL A 53 0.71 -9.96 -10.64
CA VAL A 53 0.19 -8.64 -11.08
C VAL A 53 0.68 -7.46 -10.21
N GLY A 54 1.49 -7.71 -9.19
CA GLY A 54 2.05 -6.66 -8.33
C GLY A 54 1.25 -6.36 -7.06
N LYS A 55 0.42 -7.29 -6.54
CA LYS A 55 -0.30 -7.12 -5.26
C LYS A 55 0.63 -6.72 -4.13
N THR A 56 1.55 -7.61 -3.76
CA THR A 56 2.52 -7.38 -2.69
C THR A 56 3.41 -6.17 -2.96
N THR A 57 3.84 -5.98 -4.22
CA THR A 57 4.61 -4.78 -4.59
C THR A 57 3.82 -3.51 -4.32
N THR A 58 2.52 -3.52 -4.61
CA THR A 58 1.61 -2.40 -4.32
C THR A 58 1.42 -2.24 -2.82
N ALA A 59 1.18 -3.31 -2.06
CA ALA A 59 1.01 -3.26 -0.62
C ALA A 59 2.24 -2.66 0.08
N VAL A 60 3.45 -3.18 -0.21
CA VAL A 60 4.72 -2.66 0.33
C VAL A 60 4.90 -1.17 0.04
N ASN A 61 4.75 -0.79 -1.23
CA ASN A 61 5.15 0.55 -1.65
C ASN A 61 4.08 1.60 -1.40
N LEU A 62 2.78 1.25 -1.44
CA LEU A 62 1.70 2.14 -1.04
C LEU A 62 1.74 2.40 0.46
N ALA A 63 1.84 1.35 1.29
CA ALA A 63 1.96 1.50 2.75
C ALA A 63 3.17 2.37 3.12
N ALA A 64 4.33 2.13 2.50
CA ALA A 64 5.53 2.93 2.73
C ALA A 64 5.37 4.39 2.26
N SER A 65 4.67 4.63 1.13
CA SER A 65 4.44 5.99 0.61
C SER A 65 3.45 6.78 1.48
N LEU A 66 2.42 6.13 2.00
CA LEU A 66 1.49 6.74 2.96
C LEU A 66 2.19 7.07 4.29
N ALA A 67 3.04 6.17 4.79
CA ALA A 67 3.82 6.41 6.00
C ALA A 67 4.82 7.57 5.80
N ALA A 68 5.46 7.67 4.62
CA ALA A 68 6.32 8.81 4.27
C ALA A 68 5.53 10.14 4.17
N ALA A 69 4.22 10.09 3.96
CA ALA A 69 3.30 11.23 4.04
C ALA A 69 2.74 11.44 5.47
N GLU A 70 3.45 10.93 6.50
CA GLU A 70 3.11 11.06 7.92
C GLU A 70 1.73 10.49 8.29
N ARG A 71 1.22 9.49 7.54
CA ARG A 71 0.02 8.73 7.91
C ARG A 71 0.41 7.53 8.74
N ARG A 72 -0.34 7.26 9.82
CA ARG A 72 -0.18 6.05 10.61
C ARG A 72 -0.74 4.87 9.83
N VAL A 73 0.12 3.96 9.42
CA VAL A 73 -0.24 2.85 8.55
C VAL A 73 0.02 1.52 9.23
N LEU A 74 -0.97 0.64 9.19
CA LEU A 74 -0.82 -0.78 9.52
C LEU A 74 -0.79 -1.58 8.22
N ALA A 75 0.31 -2.26 7.94
CA ALA A 75 0.41 -3.24 6.87
C ALA A 75 0.12 -4.63 7.43
N VAL A 76 -0.82 -5.35 6.83
CA VAL A 76 -1.20 -6.71 7.25
C VAL A 76 -0.86 -7.68 6.13
N ASP A 77 0.04 -8.62 6.39
CA ASP A 77 0.43 -9.66 5.43
C ASP A 77 -0.51 -10.85 5.58
N ALA A 78 -1.48 -10.99 4.67
CA ALA A 78 -2.42 -12.11 4.66
C ALA A 78 -2.03 -13.21 3.66
N ASP A 79 -0.84 -13.11 3.02
CA ASP A 79 -0.31 -14.15 2.14
C ASP A 79 0.64 -15.07 2.94
N PRO A 80 0.39 -16.40 2.99
CA PRO A 80 1.29 -17.36 3.64
C PRO A 80 2.73 -17.35 3.12
N GLN A 81 2.97 -16.75 1.95
CA GLN A 81 4.33 -16.59 1.41
C GLN A 81 5.15 -15.54 2.15
N GLY A 82 4.54 -14.64 2.93
CA GLY A 82 5.23 -13.62 3.72
C GLY A 82 6.02 -12.61 2.90
N ASN A 83 5.55 -12.32 1.67
CA ASN A 83 6.28 -11.44 0.77
C ASN A 83 6.18 -9.95 1.16
N LEU A 84 5.06 -9.50 1.74
CA LEU A 84 4.95 -8.17 2.32
C LEU A 84 5.90 -8.05 3.53
N THR A 85 5.91 -9.06 4.39
CA THR A 85 6.76 -9.15 5.58
C THR A 85 8.23 -9.01 5.21
N SER A 86 8.70 -9.81 4.24
CA SER A 86 10.09 -9.74 3.77
C SER A 86 10.40 -8.45 3.01
N GLY A 87 9.45 -7.92 2.25
CA GLY A 87 9.57 -6.66 1.51
C GLY A 87 9.69 -5.41 2.41
N LEU A 88 9.21 -5.51 3.66
CA LEU A 88 9.38 -4.49 4.71
C LEU A 88 10.56 -4.77 5.65
N GLY A 89 11.49 -5.65 5.25
CA GLY A 89 12.73 -5.91 5.98
C GLY A 89 12.58 -6.82 7.18
N ARG A 90 11.42 -7.46 7.35
CA ARG A 90 11.20 -8.40 8.45
C ARG A 90 11.31 -9.83 7.94
N LYS A 91 11.93 -10.69 8.75
CA LYS A 91 11.92 -12.13 8.57
C LYS A 91 11.15 -12.69 9.76
N THR A 92 10.17 -13.52 9.50
CA THR A 92 9.46 -14.21 10.57
C THR A 92 10.27 -15.47 10.93
N PRO A 93 11.03 -15.48 12.02
CA PRO A 93 11.63 -16.71 12.54
C PRO A 93 10.50 -17.70 12.88
N GLU A 94 10.78 -19.01 12.83
CA GLU A 94 9.80 -20.05 13.18
C GLU A 94 9.20 -19.91 14.59
N THR A 95 9.83 -19.11 15.47
CA THR A 95 9.39 -18.83 16.84
C THR A 95 8.61 -17.52 16.97
N GLN A 96 8.48 -16.74 15.90
CA GLN A 96 7.77 -15.46 15.93
C GLN A 96 6.30 -15.70 15.58
N ARG A 97 5.41 -15.09 16.36
CA ARG A 97 3.97 -15.06 16.11
C ARG A 97 3.65 -14.21 14.88
N SER A 98 2.58 -14.56 14.20
CA SER A 98 2.14 -13.96 12.92
C SER A 98 0.63 -13.73 12.91
N LEU A 99 0.08 -13.29 11.80
CA LEU A 99 -1.36 -13.17 11.60
C LEU A 99 -2.12 -14.47 11.87
N TYR A 100 -1.46 -15.63 11.74
CA TYR A 100 -2.06 -16.93 12.01
C TYR A 100 -2.67 -17.00 13.42
N GLU A 101 -1.94 -16.58 14.46
CA GLU A 101 -2.41 -16.64 15.85
C GLU A 101 -3.65 -15.77 16.07
N ALA A 102 -3.74 -14.61 15.43
CA ALA A 102 -4.93 -13.76 15.51
C ALA A 102 -6.15 -14.41 14.85
N LEU A 103 -5.97 -15.01 13.67
CA LEU A 103 -7.09 -15.62 12.93
C LEU A 103 -7.68 -16.83 13.63
N ILE A 104 -6.84 -17.67 14.25
CA ILE A 104 -7.32 -18.83 15.02
C ILE A 104 -7.73 -18.46 16.45
N GLY A 105 -7.55 -17.19 16.87
CA GLY A 105 -8.02 -16.64 18.15
C GLY A 105 -7.14 -17.01 19.34
N GLN A 106 -5.85 -17.25 19.12
CA GLN A 106 -4.88 -17.53 20.20
C GLN A 106 -4.29 -16.26 20.79
N GLU A 107 -4.13 -15.19 19.98
CA GLU A 107 -3.48 -13.97 20.40
C GLU A 107 -4.23 -12.74 19.86
N PRO A 108 -4.31 -11.64 20.61
CA PRO A 108 -4.82 -10.37 20.09
C PRO A 108 -3.86 -9.75 19.07
N LEU A 109 -4.39 -8.97 18.12
CA LEU A 109 -3.61 -8.49 16.98
C LEU A 109 -2.50 -7.50 17.37
N ASP A 110 -2.72 -6.69 18.41
CA ASP A 110 -1.75 -5.72 18.94
C ASP A 110 -0.45 -6.38 19.44
N GLU A 111 -0.55 -7.57 20.01
CA GLU A 111 0.62 -8.35 20.45
C GLU A 111 1.46 -8.91 19.27
N LEU A 112 0.90 -8.90 18.06
CA LEU A 112 1.55 -9.40 16.85
C LEU A 112 2.18 -8.28 16.00
N MET A 113 1.89 -7.03 16.34
CA MET A 113 2.39 -5.88 15.60
C MET A 113 3.88 -5.67 15.81
N VAL A 114 4.61 -5.44 14.72
CA VAL A 114 6.03 -5.14 14.75
C VAL A 114 6.33 -3.82 14.06
N PRO A 115 7.24 -2.99 14.59
CA PRO A 115 7.66 -1.76 13.93
C PRO A 115 8.44 -2.10 12.66
N THR A 116 8.43 -1.20 11.67
CA THR A 116 9.27 -1.27 10.47
C THR A 116 10.40 -0.24 10.55
N ASP A 117 11.20 -0.14 9.48
CA ASP A 117 12.25 0.90 9.36
C ASP A 117 11.67 2.30 9.02
N LEU A 118 10.35 2.39 8.80
CA LEU A 118 9.62 3.66 8.58
C LEU A 118 8.81 4.01 9.83
N GLU A 119 8.96 5.23 10.33
CA GLU A 119 8.41 5.69 11.62
C GLU A 119 6.89 5.50 11.74
N HIS A 120 6.14 5.72 10.69
CA HIS A 120 4.66 5.65 10.72
C HIS A 120 4.12 4.35 10.12
N LEU A 121 4.95 3.32 9.94
CA LEU A 121 4.55 2.04 9.37
C LEU A 121 4.75 0.90 10.36
N THR A 122 3.64 0.29 10.76
CA THR A 122 3.60 -0.92 11.57
C THR A 122 3.19 -2.11 10.71
N LEU A 123 3.68 -3.30 11.02
CA LEU A 123 3.44 -4.53 10.28
C LEU A 123 2.82 -5.60 11.18
N VAL A 124 1.77 -6.28 10.71
CA VAL A 124 1.38 -7.61 11.19
C VAL A 124 1.99 -8.62 10.22
N PRO A 125 2.99 -9.41 10.65
CA PRO A 125 3.72 -10.30 9.75
C PRO A 125 2.92 -11.56 9.43
N SER A 126 3.29 -12.21 8.32
CA SER A 126 2.83 -13.54 7.92
C SER A 126 3.96 -14.57 8.03
N ASP A 127 3.56 -15.82 8.13
CA ASP A 127 4.44 -16.98 8.02
C ASP A 127 3.74 -18.17 7.35
N ARG A 128 4.46 -19.28 7.20
CA ARG A 128 3.92 -20.49 6.55
C ARG A 128 2.80 -21.16 7.35
N ASN A 129 2.67 -20.91 8.66
CA ASN A 129 1.59 -21.45 9.48
C ASN A 129 0.24 -20.91 9.00
N LEU A 130 0.23 -19.72 8.40
CA LEU A 130 -0.99 -19.13 7.85
C LEU A 130 -1.66 -20.01 6.77
N THR A 131 -0.90 -20.92 6.10
CA THR A 131 -1.50 -21.94 5.24
C THR A 131 -2.41 -22.90 6.05
N GLY A 132 -2.05 -23.19 7.29
CA GLY A 132 -2.86 -24.02 8.20
C GLY A 132 -4.18 -23.35 8.58
N ALA A 133 -4.18 -22.02 8.68
CA ALA A 133 -5.41 -21.27 9.01
C ALA A 133 -6.55 -21.53 8.01
N GLU A 134 -6.26 -21.71 6.70
CA GLU A 134 -7.31 -22.04 5.71
C GLU A 134 -8.06 -23.33 6.03
N VAL A 135 -7.41 -24.30 6.68
CA VAL A 135 -8.02 -25.56 7.08
C VAL A 135 -8.66 -25.43 8.47
N GLU A 136 -7.96 -24.81 9.41
CA GLU A 136 -8.38 -24.71 10.80
C GLU A 136 -9.55 -23.75 11.02
N LEU A 137 -9.70 -22.74 10.16
CA LEU A 137 -10.86 -21.86 10.15
C LEU A 137 -12.14 -22.57 9.70
N VAL A 138 -12.08 -23.63 8.88
CA VAL A 138 -13.28 -24.27 8.30
C VAL A 138 -14.34 -24.67 9.34
N PRO A 139 -13.99 -25.30 10.48
CA PRO A 139 -14.97 -25.68 11.51
C PRO A 139 -15.42 -24.54 12.41
N LEU A 140 -14.78 -23.36 12.34
CA LEU A 140 -15.06 -22.26 13.24
C LEU A 140 -16.32 -21.49 12.83
N MET A 141 -17.08 -21.05 13.85
CA MET A 141 -18.20 -20.11 13.63
C MET A 141 -17.66 -18.75 13.21
N ALA A 142 -18.41 -18.06 12.34
CA ALA A 142 -18.05 -16.72 11.81
C ALA A 142 -16.61 -16.66 11.22
N ARG A 143 -16.15 -17.74 10.65
CA ARG A 143 -14.78 -17.91 10.13
C ARG A 143 -14.37 -16.87 9.07
N GLU A 144 -15.36 -16.29 8.38
CA GLU A 144 -15.17 -15.25 7.38
C GLU A 144 -14.89 -13.87 8.00
N PHE A 145 -15.14 -13.69 9.29
CA PHE A 145 -15.04 -12.41 10.01
C PHE A 145 -13.88 -12.35 11.02
N ARG A 146 -13.04 -13.39 11.09
CA ARG A 146 -11.97 -13.48 12.08
C ARG A 146 -10.98 -12.31 12.00
N LEU A 147 -10.61 -11.91 10.77
CA LEU A 147 -9.72 -10.76 10.57
C LEU A 147 -10.43 -9.43 10.94
N LYS A 148 -11.72 -9.30 10.62
CA LYS A 148 -12.51 -8.13 11.02
C LYS A 148 -12.58 -7.98 12.54
N GLU A 149 -12.84 -9.08 13.24
CA GLU A 149 -12.87 -9.12 14.71
C GLU A 149 -11.49 -8.79 15.31
N ALA A 150 -10.41 -9.31 14.72
CA ALA A 150 -9.04 -9.04 15.18
C ALA A 150 -8.61 -7.59 14.94
N LEU A 151 -9.04 -6.97 13.82
CA LEU A 151 -8.71 -5.57 13.49
C LEU A 151 -9.53 -4.55 14.29
N ALA A 152 -10.75 -4.89 14.72
CA ALA A 152 -11.68 -3.95 15.34
C ALA A 152 -11.09 -3.19 16.55
N PRO A 153 -10.30 -3.80 17.47
CA PRO A 153 -9.72 -3.09 18.61
C PRO A 153 -8.65 -2.06 18.22
N VAL A 154 -7.94 -2.27 17.10
CA VAL A 154 -6.71 -1.52 16.75
C VAL A 154 -6.87 -0.58 15.55
N SER A 155 -7.88 -0.81 14.69
CA SER A 155 -8.04 -0.06 13.43
C SER A 155 -8.16 1.46 13.63
N GLY A 156 -8.74 1.91 14.72
CA GLY A 156 -8.86 3.34 15.06
C GLY A 156 -7.54 4.03 15.43
N GLU A 157 -6.46 3.28 15.66
CA GLU A 157 -5.13 3.83 15.92
C GLU A 157 -4.38 4.24 14.64
N PHE A 158 -4.84 3.76 13.49
CA PHE A 158 -4.22 3.97 12.20
C PHE A 158 -5.09 4.82 11.29
N ASP A 159 -4.45 5.58 10.40
CA ASP A 159 -5.14 6.35 9.37
C ASP A 159 -5.47 5.44 8.17
N TYR A 160 -4.63 4.43 7.93
CA TYR A 160 -4.82 3.39 6.90
C TYR A 160 -4.41 2.00 7.40
N VAL A 161 -5.19 1.00 7.01
CA VAL A 161 -4.81 -0.42 7.13
C VAL A 161 -4.72 -1.00 5.72
N ILE A 162 -3.55 -1.49 5.32
CA ILE A 162 -3.31 -2.08 3.99
C ILE A 162 -3.15 -3.58 4.17
N ILE A 163 -4.05 -4.37 3.55
CA ILE A 163 -4.04 -5.82 3.64
C ILE A 163 -3.54 -6.40 2.31
N ASP A 164 -2.41 -7.12 2.32
CA ASP A 164 -1.90 -7.86 1.15
C ASP A 164 -2.55 -9.24 1.10
N CYS A 165 -3.29 -9.53 0.03
CA CYS A 165 -4.02 -10.78 -0.14
C CYS A 165 -3.25 -11.79 -0.98
N PRO A 166 -3.37 -13.11 -0.69
CA PRO A 166 -2.83 -14.17 -1.54
C PRO A 166 -3.49 -14.17 -2.94
N PRO A 167 -2.89 -14.87 -3.93
CA PRO A 167 -3.44 -14.95 -5.30
C PRO A 167 -4.60 -15.93 -5.42
N SER A 168 -5.24 -16.32 -4.33
CA SER A 168 -6.38 -17.24 -4.27
C SER A 168 -7.61 -16.55 -3.69
N LEU A 169 -8.80 -17.08 -3.98
CA LEU A 169 -10.05 -16.67 -3.32
C LEU A 169 -10.39 -17.63 -2.16
N GLY A 170 -9.38 -18.05 -1.41
CA GLY A 170 -9.55 -18.84 -0.20
C GLY A 170 -10.09 -18.05 1.00
N LEU A 171 -10.19 -18.70 2.15
CA LEU A 171 -10.72 -18.09 3.37
C LEU A 171 -9.92 -16.87 3.83
N LEU A 172 -8.61 -16.82 3.56
CA LEU A 172 -7.77 -15.65 3.89
C LEU A 172 -8.20 -14.42 3.10
N THR A 173 -8.40 -14.56 1.79
CA THR A 173 -8.89 -13.45 0.95
C THR A 173 -10.31 -13.04 1.32
N VAL A 174 -11.19 -14.00 1.64
CA VAL A 174 -12.57 -13.73 2.11
C VAL A 174 -12.52 -12.94 3.43
N ASN A 175 -11.65 -13.30 4.37
CA ASN A 175 -11.45 -12.57 5.62
C ASN A 175 -10.98 -11.13 5.37
N ALA A 176 -10.02 -10.93 4.47
CA ALA A 176 -9.54 -9.60 4.10
C ALA A 176 -10.67 -8.73 3.51
N LEU A 177 -11.48 -9.29 2.60
CA LEU A 177 -12.59 -8.59 1.96
C LEU A 177 -13.77 -8.32 2.92
N ALA A 178 -14.01 -9.22 3.87
CA ALA A 178 -15.03 -9.03 4.91
C ALA A 178 -14.63 -7.94 5.93
N ALA A 179 -13.33 -7.72 6.11
CA ALA A 179 -12.79 -6.70 7.00
C ALA A 179 -12.60 -5.33 6.33
N ALA A 180 -12.41 -5.30 5.02
CA ALA A 180 -12.04 -4.09 4.28
C ALA A 180 -13.22 -3.13 4.06
N ASP A 181 -12.92 -1.83 4.04
CA ASP A 181 -13.85 -0.79 3.56
C ASP A 181 -13.83 -0.75 2.03
N SER A 182 -12.65 -0.98 1.44
CA SER A 182 -12.49 -0.94 -0.02
C SER A 182 -11.41 -1.89 -0.53
N VAL A 183 -11.44 -2.10 -1.86
CA VAL A 183 -10.54 -3.00 -2.57
C VAL A 183 -9.76 -2.24 -3.63
N LEU A 184 -8.43 -2.23 -3.53
CA LEU A 184 -7.53 -1.79 -4.59
C LEU A 184 -7.13 -3.00 -5.44
N ILE A 185 -7.29 -2.89 -6.76
CA ILE A 185 -7.09 -3.98 -7.72
C ILE A 185 -5.88 -3.68 -8.60
N PRO A 186 -4.69 -4.21 -8.30
CA PRO A 186 -3.55 -4.13 -9.22
C PRO A 186 -3.82 -4.99 -10.46
N LEU A 187 -3.66 -4.40 -11.64
CA LEU A 187 -3.95 -5.05 -12.91
C LEU A 187 -2.78 -4.87 -13.88
N GLN A 188 -2.18 -5.95 -14.32
CA GLN A 188 -1.16 -5.92 -15.36
C GLN A 188 -1.81 -5.75 -16.74
N CYS A 189 -1.32 -4.80 -17.56
CA CYS A 189 -1.84 -4.49 -18.90
C CYS A 189 -1.45 -5.56 -19.92
N GLU A 190 -2.07 -6.75 -19.83
CA GLU A 190 -1.90 -7.87 -20.74
C GLU A 190 -3.24 -8.28 -21.38
N TYR A 191 -3.20 -9.01 -22.49
CA TYR A 191 -4.37 -9.41 -23.28
C TYR A 191 -5.49 -10.06 -22.45
N TYR A 192 -5.13 -10.93 -21.49
CA TYR A 192 -6.12 -11.61 -20.63
C TYR A 192 -6.52 -10.82 -19.37
N ALA A 193 -6.18 -9.53 -19.30
CA ALA A 193 -6.50 -8.71 -18.13
C ALA A 193 -8.01 -8.59 -17.91
N LEU A 194 -8.80 -8.45 -18.96
CA LEU A 194 -10.25 -8.25 -18.90
C LEU A 194 -11.03 -9.50 -18.45
N GLU A 195 -10.60 -10.71 -18.84
CA GLU A 195 -11.25 -11.94 -18.38
C GLU A 195 -11.09 -12.09 -16.86
N GLY A 196 -9.85 -11.94 -16.35
CA GLY A 196 -9.56 -12.09 -14.92
C GLY A 196 -10.30 -11.06 -14.06
N ILE A 197 -10.54 -9.86 -14.60
CA ILE A 197 -11.20 -8.81 -13.84
C ILE A 197 -12.72 -9.05 -13.74
N SER A 198 -13.33 -9.62 -14.77
CA SER A 198 -14.76 -9.96 -14.74
C SER A 198 -15.07 -11.01 -13.67
N GLU A 199 -14.22 -12.02 -13.51
CA GLU A 199 -14.35 -13.01 -12.43
C GLU A 199 -14.15 -12.38 -11.04
N LEU A 200 -13.17 -11.49 -10.91
CA LEU A 200 -12.93 -10.78 -9.65
C LEU A 200 -14.13 -9.91 -9.29
N THR A 201 -14.66 -9.13 -10.24
CA THR A 201 -15.83 -8.26 -10.00
C THR A 201 -17.03 -9.09 -9.56
N ALA A 202 -17.33 -10.23 -10.23
CA ALA A 202 -18.40 -11.12 -9.83
C ALA A 202 -18.20 -11.68 -8.41
N THR A 203 -16.96 -11.92 -8.01
CA THR A 203 -16.65 -12.37 -6.65
C THR A 203 -16.83 -11.25 -5.63
N LEU A 204 -16.36 -10.03 -5.92
CA LEU A 204 -16.57 -8.87 -5.06
C LEU A 204 -18.07 -8.62 -4.83
N GLU A 205 -18.89 -8.71 -5.87
CA GLU A 205 -20.34 -8.59 -5.76
C GLU A 205 -20.94 -9.66 -4.83
N ARG A 206 -20.48 -10.91 -4.89
CA ARG A 206 -20.93 -11.97 -3.96
C ARG A 206 -20.53 -11.67 -2.52
N ILE A 207 -19.28 -11.20 -2.29
CA ILE A 207 -18.81 -10.80 -0.96
C ILE A 207 -19.66 -9.63 -0.44
N LYS A 208 -19.90 -8.63 -1.28
CA LYS A 208 -20.73 -7.46 -0.94
C LYS A 208 -22.15 -7.88 -0.53
N GLN A 209 -22.78 -8.77 -1.27
CA GLN A 209 -24.12 -9.24 -0.97
C GLN A 209 -24.22 -10.11 0.28
N ALA A 210 -23.21 -10.96 0.55
CA ALA A 210 -23.29 -11.98 1.57
C ALA A 210 -22.60 -11.61 2.89
N LEU A 211 -21.48 -10.87 2.85
CA LEU A 211 -20.58 -10.71 3.99
C LEU A 211 -20.30 -9.23 4.34
N ASN A 212 -20.14 -8.36 3.34
CA ASN A 212 -19.74 -6.97 3.56
C ASN A 212 -20.45 -6.00 2.61
N PRO A 213 -21.70 -5.59 2.92
CA PRO A 213 -22.50 -4.70 2.06
C PRO A 213 -21.86 -3.32 1.82
N ALA A 214 -20.96 -2.88 2.70
CA ALA A 214 -20.26 -1.61 2.60
C ALA A 214 -19.00 -1.67 1.74
N LEU A 215 -18.57 -2.85 1.29
CA LEU A 215 -17.34 -3.00 0.50
C LEU A 215 -17.44 -2.23 -0.82
N GLU A 216 -16.48 -1.36 -1.07
CA GLU A 216 -16.38 -0.58 -2.31
C GLU A 216 -15.13 -0.94 -3.12
N VAL A 217 -15.10 -0.58 -4.40
CA VAL A 217 -13.88 -0.63 -5.20
C VAL A 217 -13.14 0.69 -5.00
N GLU A 218 -11.96 0.63 -4.38
CA GLU A 218 -11.06 1.79 -4.22
C GLU A 218 -10.59 2.31 -5.56
N GLY A 219 -10.21 1.37 -6.41
CA GLY A 219 -9.77 1.63 -7.76
C GLY A 219 -8.95 0.50 -8.37
N VAL A 220 -8.79 0.58 -9.68
CA VAL A 220 -7.96 -0.30 -10.49
C VAL A 220 -6.62 0.38 -10.76
N LEU A 221 -5.53 -0.22 -10.30
CA LEU A 221 -4.16 0.26 -10.52
C LEU A 221 -3.51 -0.48 -11.68
N LEU A 222 -3.19 0.24 -12.74
CA LEU A 222 -2.46 -0.31 -13.88
C LEU A 222 -0.99 -0.51 -13.51
N THR A 223 -0.52 -1.77 -13.59
CA THR A 223 0.83 -2.15 -13.19
C THR A 223 1.66 -2.67 -14.35
N MET A 224 2.98 -2.62 -14.22
CA MET A 224 3.96 -3.09 -15.21
C MET A 224 3.71 -2.51 -16.61
N VAL A 225 3.23 -1.27 -16.67
CA VAL A 225 2.88 -0.59 -17.91
C VAL A 225 4.14 -0.40 -18.76
N ASP A 226 4.06 -0.80 -20.04
CA ASP A 226 5.04 -0.51 -21.07
C ASP A 226 4.35 0.29 -22.19
N GLU A 227 4.51 1.61 -22.14
CA GLU A 227 3.86 2.55 -23.06
C GLU A 227 4.30 2.40 -24.54
N ARG A 228 5.39 1.64 -24.78
CA ARG A 228 5.96 1.49 -26.13
C ARG A 228 5.15 0.54 -27.02
N THR A 229 4.21 -0.21 -26.45
CA THR A 229 3.46 -1.23 -27.21
C THR A 229 2.01 -0.76 -27.48
N ASN A 230 1.55 -0.91 -28.72
CA ASN A 230 0.16 -0.61 -29.10
C ASN A 230 -0.85 -1.48 -28.34
N LEU A 231 -0.47 -2.73 -28.00
CA LEU A 231 -1.32 -3.64 -27.25
C LEU A 231 -1.61 -3.08 -25.85
N THR A 232 -0.59 -2.56 -25.16
CA THR A 232 -0.78 -1.94 -23.85
C THR A 232 -1.77 -0.79 -23.91
N GLN A 233 -1.65 0.08 -24.92
CA GLN A 233 -2.56 1.22 -25.08
C GLN A 233 -4.01 0.79 -25.33
N GLN A 234 -4.22 -0.25 -26.14
CA GLN A 234 -5.55 -0.82 -26.38
C GLN A 234 -6.16 -1.40 -25.11
N VAL A 235 -5.38 -2.21 -24.37
CA VAL A 235 -5.83 -2.80 -23.09
C VAL A 235 -6.15 -1.72 -22.06
N ILE A 236 -5.34 -0.66 -21.94
CA ILE A 236 -5.63 0.48 -21.06
C ILE A 236 -6.94 1.16 -21.44
N ALA A 237 -7.16 1.40 -22.74
CA ALA A 237 -8.41 2.03 -23.22
C ALA A 237 -9.63 1.16 -22.87
N GLU A 238 -9.56 -0.14 -23.05
CA GLU A 238 -10.64 -1.06 -22.70
C GLU A 238 -10.89 -1.12 -21.19
N ILE A 239 -9.85 -1.14 -20.35
CA ILE A 239 -9.98 -1.09 -18.89
C ILE A 239 -10.64 0.22 -18.47
N ARG A 240 -10.20 1.37 -19.01
CA ARG A 240 -10.79 2.68 -18.72
C ARG A 240 -12.25 2.77 -19.19
N ASN A 241 -12.60 2.18 -20.32
CA ASN A 241 -14.00 2.10 -20.77
C ASN A 241 -14.88 1.28 -19.84
N HIS A 242 -14.34 0.20 -19.24
CA HIS A 242 -15.09 -0.70 -18.36
C HIS A 242 -15.24 -0.14 -16.94
N PHE A 243 -14.15 0.40 -16.36
CA PHE A 243 -14.10 0.88 -14.97
C PHE A 243 -14.26 2.40 -14.83
N GLN A 244 -14.21 3.14 -15.93
CA GLN A 244 -14.40 4.60 -15.96
C GLN A 244 -13.53 5.31 -14.91
N ASP A 245 -14.18 6.05 -13.99
CA ASP A 245 -13.53 6.85 -12.95
C ASP A 245 -12.88 6.00 -11.84
N GLN A 246 -13.09 4.68 -11.84
CA GLN A 246 -12.45 3.77 -10.89
C GLN A 246 -11.02 3.37 -11.28
N VAL A 247 -10.49 3.81 -12.43
CA VAL A 247 -9.09 3.55 -12.80
C VAL A 247 -8.24 4.70 -12.32
N PHE A 248 -7.24 4.40 -11.45
CA PHE A 248 -6.28 5.42 -11.02
C PHE A 248 -5.60 6.09 -12.22
N GLU A 249 -5.40 7.41 -12.12
CA GLU A 249 -4.60 8.13 -13.12
C GLU A 249 -3.14 7.68 -13.09
N THR A 250 -2.67 7.38 -11.88
CA THR A 250 -1.33 6.84 -11.65
C THR A 250 -1.17 5.46 -12.28
N GLN A 251 -0.09 5.28 -13.04
CA GLN A 251 0.31 4.00 -13.63
C GLN A 251 1.68 3.59 -13.10
N VAL A 252 1.83 2.32 -12.72
CA VAL A 252 3.10 1.79 -12.26
C VAL A 252 3.86 1.18 -13.43
N PRO A 253 5.01 1.74 -13.85
CA PRO A 253 5.76 1.21 -14.98
C PRO A 253 6.46 -0.09 -14.61
N ARG A 254 6.83 -0.89 -15.62
CA ARG A 254 7.76 -2.00 -15.42
C ARG A 254 9.10 -1.44 -14.95
N SER A 255 9.55 -1.84 -13.76
CA SER A 255 10.75 -1.29 -13.11
C SER A 255 11.62 -2.39 -12.50
N VAL A 256 12.88 -2.39 -12.87
CA VAL A 256 13.88 -3.29 -12.27
C VAL A 256 14.06 -2.97 -10.78
N ARG A 257 14.00 -1.70 -10.39
CA ARG A 257 14.14 -1.29 -8.99
C ARG A 257 13.04 -1.82 -8.09
N LEU A 258 11.78 -1.88 -8.59
CA LEU A 258 10.67 -2.52 -7.87
C LEU A 258 10.86 -4.03 -7.70
N ALA A 259 11.53 -4.69 -8.66
CA ALA A 259 11.81 -6.11 -8.58
C ALA A 259 13.00 -6.44 -7.65
N GLU A 260 14.00 -5.55 -7.59
CA GLU A 260 15.20 -5.73 -6.76
C GLU A 260 14.96 -5.38 -5.28
N ALA A 261 14.20 -4.32 -5.00
CA ALA A 261 14.00 -3.76 -3.66
C ALA A 261 13.59 -4.80 -2.59
N PRO A 262 12.68 -5.77 -2.88
CA PRO A 262 12.31 -6.80 -1.90
C PRO A 262 13.47 -7.71 -1.48
N SER A 263 14.45 -7.96 -2.36
CA SER A 263 15.62 -8.76 -2.00
C SER A 263 16.55 -8.08 -0.97
N PHE A 264 16.39 -6.76 -0.81
CA PHE A 264 17.06 -5.97 0.21
C PHE A 264 16.16 -5.69 1.42
N GLY A 265 14.94 -6.21 1.44
CA GLY A 265 13.96 -5.97 2.50
C GLY A 265 13.56 -4.51 2.61
N LYS A 266 13.49 -3.78 1.50
CA LYS A 266 13.20 -2.34 1.49
C LYS A 266 12.10 -1.99 0.50
N PRO A 267 11.16 -1.12 0.87
CA PRO A 267 10.30 -0.46 -0.11
C PRO A 267 11.13 0.35 -1.11
N ALA A 268 10.60 0.58 -2.31
CA ALA A 268 11.32 1.30 -3.37
C ALA A 268 11.75 2.71 -2.95
N ILE A 269 10.97 3.40 -2.11
CA ILE A 269 11.32 4.74 -1.60
C ILE A 269 12.56 4.75 -0.72
N LEU A 270 12.85 3.65 -0.01
CA LEU A 270 14.08 3.48 0.78
C LEU A 270 15.22 2.86 -0.03
N TYR A 271 14.91 2.12 -1.09
CA TYR A 271 15.89 1.48 -1.95
C TYR A 271 16.46 2.45 -3.00
N ASP A 272 15.57 3.10 -3.76
CA ASP A 272 15.93 4.11 -4.77
C ASP A 272 14.75 5.07 -4.99
N ILE A 273 14.69 6.15 -4.20
CA ILE A 273 13.62 7.15 -4.24
C ILE A 273 13.48 7.86 -5.61
N ARG A 274 14.56 7.87 -6.42
CA ARG A 274 14.57 8.50 -7.74
C ARG A 274 14.09 7.56 -8.85
N SER A 275 13.80 6.33 -8.52
CA SER A 275 13.28 5.38 -9.51
C SER A 275 11.85 5.73 -9.92
N LYS A 276 11.51 5.51 -11.19
CA LYS A 276 10.15 5.69 -11.70
C LYS A 276 9.11 4.86 -10.92
N GLY A 277 9.52 3.71 -10.38
CA GLY A 277 8.66 2.88 -9.55
C GLY A 277 8.33 3.52 -8.21
N ALA A 278 9.33 4.11 -7.51
CA ALA A 278 9.11 4.84 -6.27
C ALA A 278 8.24 6.09 -6.51
N GLU A 279 8.53 6.85 -7.57
CA GLU A 279 7.74 8.02 -7.96
C GLU A 279 6.27 7.66 -8.21
N ALA A 280 5.99 6.57 -8.93
CA ALA A 280 4.63 6.13 -9.21
C ALA A 280 3.86 5.81 -7.93
N TYR A 281 4.46 5.13 -6.95
CA TYR A 281 3.77 4.84 -5.68
C TYR A 281 3.60 6.06 -4.79
N LEU A 282 4.50 7.04 -4.84
CA LEU A 282 4.30 8.34 -4.20
C LEU A 282 3.13 9.10 -4.83
N GLN A 283 2.99 9.04 -6.16
CA GLN A 283 1.85 9.63 -6.87
C GLN A 283 0.53 8.91 -6.53
N LEU A 284 0.53 7.57 -6.47
CA LEU A 284 -0.63 6.79 -6.05
C LEU A 284 -1.09 7.16 -4.63
N ALA A 285 -0.15 7.29 -3.69
CA ALA A 285 -0.48 7.70 -2.33
C ALA A 285 -1.10 9.11 -2.30
N ARG A 286 -0.58 10.04 -3.11
CA ARG A 286 -1.16 11.39 -3.24
C ARG A 286 -2.57 11.34 -3.82
N GLU A 287 -2.79 10.56 -4.86
CA GLU A 287 -4.09 10.39 -5.52
C GLU A 287 -5.12 9.83 -4.52
N LEU A 288 -4.75 8.79 -3.77
CA LEU A 288 -5.58 8.21 -2.71
C LEU A 288 -5.93 9.23 -1.62
N LEU A 289 -4.96 9.99 -1.14
CA LEU A 289 -5.17 11.02 -0.12
C LEU A 289 -6.10 12.15 -0.61
N SER A 290 -6.02 12.54 -1.89
CA SER A 290 -6.89 13.57 -2.46
C SER A 290 -8.33 13.10 -2.66
N GLN A 291 -8.54 11.84 -3.04
CA GLN A 291 -9.88 11.25 -3.16
C GLN A 291 -10.58 11.16 -1.80
N GLY A 292 -9.85 10.79 -0.74
CA GLY A 292 -10.38 10.77 0.63
C GLY A 292 -10.85 12.16 1.11
N GLN A 293 -10.18 13.23 0.70
CA GLN A 293 -10.62 14.61 1.04
C GLN A 293 -11.89 15.02 0.29
N LEU A 294 -12.01 14.66 -0.98
CA LEU A 294 -13.22 14.97 -1.78
C LEU A 294 -14.46 14.26 -1.23
N ALA A 295 -14.30 13.03 -0.72
CA ALA A 295 -15.40 12.29 -0.10
C ALA A 295 -15.93 12.93 1.20
N LEU A 296 -15.08 13.63 1.96
CA LEU A 296 -15.48 14.36 3.18
C LEU A 296 -16.27 15.64 2.89
N PHE A 297 -16.21 16.17 1.67
CA PHE A 297 -16.91 17.39 1.25
C PHE A 297 -18.07 17.11 0.27
N ALA A 298 -18.37 15.85 -0.03
CA ALA A 298 -19.55 15.49 -0.81
C ALA A 298 -20.82 15.69 0.05
N PRO A 299 -21.86 16.36 -0.48
CA PRO A 299 -23.05 16.75 0.27
C PRO A 299 -23.93 15.59 0.71
#